data_3345e22ce28e00df01b1dc7b595a0903
#
_entry.id   3345e22ce28e00df01b1dc7b595a0903
#
_cell.length_a   1.000
_cell.length_b   1.000
_cell.length_c   1.000
_cell.angle_alpha   90.00
_cell.angle_beta   90.00
_cell.angle_gamma   90.00
#
_symmetry.space_group_name_H-M   'P 1'
#
loop_
_entity.id
_entity.type
_entity.pdbx_description
1 polymer ?
#
loop_
_entity_poly.entity_id
_entity_poly.type
_entity_poly.pdbx_seq_one_letter_code
_entity_poly.pdbx_strand_id
1 'polypeptide(L)'
;MYILAIETTGPFGSVCLINENRKPLAYEVTTEEMSHMKNLIPMCDAVLKEAGIEKKDLTHIACSIGPGSFTGVRVGVSTARALAQVLNLPAIPVGTLDAFTKKECETRYISAILNARRGQVYGMVYDLEKDVYLLKPSAVMLIDVLNCIKENDISNEITFFGDGIDAYFEKDLPAKALGMTDNEYQLFNSLKNIRTASKEKRYQDANSVAKLATELDECNYLDLIPEYMRQAEAERKLEAGELNIKSMKVK
;
A
#
# COMPACT_ATOMS: atom_id res chain seq x y z
N MET A 1 -23.41 -0.01 9.91
CA MET A 1 -22.46 0.24 8.80
C MET A 1 -21.63 -1.00 8.57
N TYR A 2 -21.54 -1.49 7.30
CA TYR A 2 -20.67 -2.59 6.91
C TYR A 2 -19.84 -2.15 5.70
N ILE A 3 -18.51 -2.15 5.85
CA ILE A 3 -17.56 -1.76 4.81
C ILE A 3 -16.83 -3.01 4.33
N LEU A 4 -16.92 -3.31 3.05
CA LEU A 4 -16.08 -4.32 2.41
C LEU A 4 -14.83 -3.63 1.84
N ALA A 5 -13.67 -3.93 2.42
CA ALA A 5 -12.40 -3.33 2.04
C ALA A 5 -11.56 -4.29 1.21
N ILE A 6 -10.90 -3.76 0.18
CA ILE A 6 -10.09 -4.49 -0.79
C ILE A 6 -8.67 -3.91 -0.80
N GLU A 7 -7.67 -4.80 -0.69
CA GLU A 7 -6.25 -4.47 -0.86
C GLU A 7 -5.61 -5.41 -1.88
N THR A 8 -5.04 -4.85 -2.93
CA THR A 8 -4.37 -5.59 -4.01
C THR A 8 -3.09 -4.92 -4.50
N THR A 9 -2.66 -3.86 -3.82
CA THR A 9 -1.51 -3.03 -4.27
C THR A 9 -0.17 -3.66 -3.91
N GLY A 10 -0.16 -4.63 -2.99
CA GLY A 10 1.00 -5.35 -2.50
C GLY A 10 1.21 -6.72 -3.15
N PRO A 11 2.16 -7.52 -2.61
CA PRO A 11 2.43 -8.87 -3.09
C PRO A 11 1.24 -9.82 -2.86
N PHE A 12 0.46 -9.61 -1.79
CA PHE A 12 -0.69 -10.43 -1.42
C PHE A 12 -1.96 -9.61 -1.55
N GLY A 13 -3.01 -10.21 -2.14
CA GLY A 13 -4.34 -9.63 -2.14
C GLY A 13 -5.08 -9.98 -0.86
N SER A 14 -5.89 -9.07 -0.34
CA SER A 14 -6.72 -9.33 0.84
C SER A 14 -8.06 -8.60 0.77
N VAL A 15 -9.03 -9.13 1.51
CA VAL A 15 -10.37 -8.57 1.68
C VAL A 15 -10.73 -8.59 3.15
N CYS A 16 -11.34 -7.53 3.64
CA CYS A 16 -11.79 -7.40 5.03
C CYS A 16 -13.22 -6.87 5.07
N LEU A 17 -14.05 -7.45 5.91
CA LEU A 17 -15.36 -6.89 6.27
C LEU A 17 -15.27 -6.30 7.67
N ILE A 18 -15.64 -5.02 7.81
CA ILE A 18 -15.63 -4.30 9.09
C ILE A 18 -17.00 -3.69 9.37
N ASN A 19 -17.35 -3.56 10.65
CA ASN A 19 -18.55 -2.86 11.09
C ASN A 19 -18.25 -1.48 11.66
N GLU A 20 -19.28 -0.77 12.11
CA GLU A 20 -19.19 0.55 12.74
C GLU A 20 -18.33 0.59 14.02
N ASN A 21 -18.11 -0.55 14.67
CA ASN A 21 -17.25 -0.64 15.85
C ASN A 21 -15.76 -0.75 15.50
N ARG A 22 -15.41 -0.61 14.23
CA ARG A 22 -14.02 -0.72 13.69
C ARG A 22 -13.35 -2.08 13.97
N LYS A 23 -14.15 -3.12 14.19
CA LYS A 23 -13.67 -4.48 14.39
C LYS A 23 -13.85 -5.27 13.09
N PRO A 24 -12.81 -5.98 12.63
CA PRO A 24 -12.95 -6.90 11.50
C PRO A 24 -13.92 -8.03 11.91
N LEU A 25 -14.90 -8.30 11.06
CA LEU A 25 -15.85 -9.41 11.21
C LEU A 25 -15.33 -10.66 10.51
N ALA A 26 -14.67 -10.48 9.36
CA ALA A 26 -14.04 -11.53 8.59
C ALA A 26 -12.87 -10.94 7.78
N TYR A 27 -11.88 -11.78 7.49
CA TYR A 27 -10.67 -11.39 6.76
C TYR A 27 -10.13 -12.56 5.95
N GLU A 28 -9.87 -12.32 4.68
CA GLU A 28 -9.23 -13.26 3.76
C GLU A 28 -7.98 -12.66 3.15
N VAL A 29 -6.94 -13.47 2.98
CA VAL A 29 -5.69 -13.10 2.32
C VAL A 29 -5.22 -14.22 1.39
N THR A 30 -4.65 -13.88 0.24
CA THR A 30 -4.09 -14.87 -0.67
C THR A 30 -2.82 -15.48 -0.06
N THR A 31 -2.64 -16.79 -0.27
CA THR A 31 -1.44 -17.52 0.20
C THR A 31 -0.28 -17.46 -0.79
N GLU A 32 -0.55 -17.13 -2.05
CA GLU A 32 0.43 -17.04 -3.13
C GLU A 32 0.56 -15.58 -3.58
N GLU A 33 1.80 -15.16 -3.83
CA GLU A 33 2.07 -13.83 -4.38
C GLU A 33 1.41 -13.67 -5.76
N MET A 34 0.87 -12.47 -6.02
CA MET A 34 0.27 -12.06 -7.29
C MET A 34 -0.95 -12.91 -7.76
N SER A 35 -1.54 -13.72 -6.88
CA SER A 35 -2.71 -14.56 -7.22
C SER A 35 -4.06 -13.85 -7.06
N HIS A 36 -4.07 -12.61 -6.56
CA HIS A 36 -5.28 -11.85 -6.22
C HIS A 36 -6.24 -11.62 -7.41
N MET A 37 -5.74 -11.59 -8.67
CA MET A 37 -6.60 -11.39 -9.83
C MET A 37 -7.68 -12.48 -10.00
N LYS A 38 -7.35 -13.74 -9.68
CA LYS A 38 -8.29 -14.87 -9.84
C LYS A 38 -9.19 -15.07 -8.62
N ASN A 39 -8.73 -14.65 -7.44
CA ASN A 39 -9.36 -15.01 -6.18
C ASN A 39 -10.16 -13.88 -5.53
N LEU A 40 -10.07 -12.64 -6.02
CA LEU A 40 -10.63 -11.46 -5.34
C LEU A 40 -12.15 -11.54 -5.12
N ILE A 41 -12.93 -11.89 -6.14
CA ILE A 41 -14.39 -12.03 -6.00
C ILE A 41 -14.77 -13.22 -5.09
N PRO A 42 -14.17 -14.42 -5.25
CA PRO A 42 -14.34 -15.50 -4.27
C PRO A 42 -14.03 -15.10 -2.83
N MET A 43 -12.97 -14.30 -2.60
CA MET A 43 -12.61 -13.80 -1.25
C MET A 43 -13.68 -12.83 -0.71
N CYS A 44 -14.24 -11.95 -1.55
CA CYS A 44 -15.37 -11.09 -1.15
C CYS A 44 -16.58 -11.93 -0.71
N ASP A 45 -16.92 -12.97 -1.45
CA ASP A 45 -18.02 -13.87 -1.08
C ASP A 45 -17.69 -14.68 0.21
N ALA A 46 -16.44 -15.09 0.39
CA ALA A 46 -16.00 -15.83 1.57
C ALA A 46 -16.13 -15.01 2.87
N VAL A 47 -15.63 -13.75 2.88
CA VAL A 47 -15.71 -12.88 4.06
C VAL A 47 -17.17 -12.53 4.42
N LEU A 48 -18.04 -12.35 3.44
CA LEU A 48 -19.47 -12.10 3.68
C LEU A 48 -20.12 -13.33 4.30
N LYS A 49 -19.85 -14.51 3.76
CA LYS A 49 -20.37 -15.79 4.25
C LYS A 49 -19.88 -16.08 5.67
N GLU A 50 -18.60 -15.88 5.95
CA GLU A 50 -18.01 -16.08 7.28
C GLU A 50 -18.64 -15.16 8.31
N ALA A 51 -18.86 -13.89 7.96
CA ALA A 51 -19.51 -12.92 8.83
C ALA A 51 -21.04 -13.10 8.97
N GLY A 52 -21.66 -13.93 8.15
CA GLY A 52 -23.14 -14.08 8.12
C GLY A 52 -23.85 -12.83 7.58
N ILE A 53 -23.20 -12.03 6.75
CA ILE A 53 -23.71 -10.78 6.18
C ILE A 53 -24.06 -10.99 4.71
N GLU A 54 -25.24 -10.50 4.28
CA GLU A 54 -25.64 -10.54 2.88
C GLU A 54 -25.12 -9.31 2.13
N LYS A 55 -24.96 -9.43 0.80
CA LYS A 55 -24.49 -8.31 -0.07
C LYS A 55 -25.37 -7.06 0.05
N LYS A 56 -26.66 -7.23 0.31
CA LYS A 56 -27.63 -6.11 0.49
C LYS A 56 -27.40 -5.32 1.80
N ASP A 57 -26.71 -5.90 2.78
CA ASP A 57 -26.43 -5.28 4.07
C ASP A 57 -25.17 -4.41 4.03
N LEU A 58 -24.35 -4.55 2.97
CA LEU A 58 -23.19 -3.68 2.76
C LEU A 58 -23.63 -2.23 2.59
N THR A 59 -22.83 -1.34 3.15
CA THR A 59 -23.06 0.10 3.06
C THR A 59 -22.02 0.82 2.21
N HIS A 60 -20.78 0.30 2.16
CA HIS A 60 -19.66 0.92 1.44
C HIS A 60 -18.73 -0.13 0.87
N ILE A 61 -18.02 0.24 -0.19
CA ILE A 61 -16.88 -0.50 -0.72
C ILE A 61 -15.63 0.38 -0.55
N ALA A 62 -14.63 -0.06 0.21
CA ALA A 62 -13.34 0.61 0.34
C ALA A 62 -12.27 -0.09 -0.49
N CYS A 63 -11.30 0.67 -1.00
CA CYS A 63 -10.21 0.10 -1.78
C CYS A 63 -8.95 0.93 -1.68
N SER A 64 -7.79 0.27 -1.57
CA SER A 64 -6.49 0.93 -1.79
C SER A 64 -6.39 1.41 -3.22
N ILE A 65 -6.13 2.71 -3.39
CA ILE A 65 -6.01 3.35 -4.71
C ILE A 65 -4.57 3.51 -5.19
N GLY A 66 -3.58 3.17 -4.39
CA GLY A 66 -2.15 3.34 -4.64
C GLY A 66 -1.46 4.19 -3.56
N PRO A 67 -0.13 4.30 -3.64
CA PRO A 67 0.77 3.68 -4.60
C PRO A 67 0.96 2.16 -4.38
N GLY A 68 1.53 1.47 -5.39
CA GLY A 68 1.87 0.06 -5.30
C GLY A 68 2.02 -0.60 -6.67
N SER A 69 1.78 -1.91 -6.73
CA SER A 69 1.77 -2.66 -7.99
C SER A 69 0.79 -2.07 -8.99
N PHE A 70 1.28 -1.67 -10.17
CA PHE A 70 0.45 -1.04 -11.22
C PHE A 70 -0.74 -1.92 -11.64
N THR A 71 -0.52 -3.23 -11.77
CA THR A 71 -1.58 -4.18 -12.08
C THR A 71 -2.51 -4.36 -10.88
N GLY A 72 -1.95 -4.50 -9.67
CA GLY A 72 -2.72 -4.68 -8.44
C GLY A 72 -3.67 -3.52 -8.17
N VAL A 73 -3.18 -2.28 -8.23
CA VAL A 73 -4.02 -1.07 -8.07
C VAL A 73 -5.20 -1.08 -9.05
N ARG A 74 -4.95 -1.38 -10.32
CA ARG A 74 -6.02 -1.41 -11.34
C ARG A 74 -7.05 -2.50 -11.09
N VAL A 75 -6.60 -3.69 -10.70
CA VAL A 75 -7.49 -4.82 -10.39
C VAL A 75 -8.37 -4.47 -9.19
N GLY A 76 -7.80 -3.98 -8.10
CA GLY A 76 -8.55 -3.59 -6.90
C GLY A 76 -9.58 -2.50 -7.19
N VAL A 77 -9.13 -1.38 -7.76
CA VAL A 77 -10.00 -0.25 -8.08
C VAL A 77 -11.12 -0.64 -9.07
N SER A 78 -10.80 -1.40 -10.13
CA SER A 78 -11.83 -1.84 -11.09
C SER A 78 -12.86 -2.75 -10.45
N THR A 79 -12.43 -3.67 -9.57
CA THR A 79 -13.33 -4.57 -8.84
C THR A 79 -14.20 -3.80 -7.85
N ALA A 80 -13.60 -2.89 -7.06
CA ALA A 80 -14.31 -2.06 -6.11
C ALA A 80 -15.36 -1.19 -6.80
N ARG A 81 -15.01 -0.56 -7.94
CA ARG A 81 -15.96 0.22 -8.77
C ARG A 81 -17.12 -0.64 -9.27
N ALA A 82 -16.82 -1.83 -9.80
CA ALA A 82 -17.87 -2.72 -10.31
C ALA A 82 -18.81 -3.18 -9.18
N LEU A 83 -18.28 -3.53 -8.00
CA LEU A 83 -19.10 -3.90 -6.85
C LEU A 83 -19.94 -2.72 -6.36
N ALA A 84 -19.35 -1.54 -6.19
CA ALA A 84 -20.06 -0.34 -5.77
C ALA A 84 -21.18 0.04 -6.76
N GLN A 85 -20.91 -0.06 -8.07
CA GLN A 85 -21.90 0.20 -9.12
C GLN A 85 -23.07 -0.78 -9.07
N VAL A 86 -22.78 -2.08 -9.03
CA VAL A 86 -23.84 -3.13 -9.07
C VAL A 86 -24.68 -3.12 -7.81
N LEU A 87 -24.07 -2.85 -6.66
CA LEU A 87 -24.76 -2.79 -5.37
C LEU A 87 -25.35 -1.41 -5.05
N ASN A 88 -25.10 -0.42 -5.92
CA ASN A 88 -25.51 0.98 -5.74
C ASN A 88 -25.01 1.56 -4.41
N LEU A 89 -23.74 1.35 -4.08
CA LEU A 89 -23.09 1.79 -2.87
C LEU A 89 -22.05 2.89 -3.13
N PRO A 90 -21.81 3.79 -2.19
CA PRO A 90 -20.67 4.69 -2.23
C PRO A 90 -19.35 3.91 -2.09
N ALA A 91 -18.27 4.51 -2.58
CA ALA A 91 -16.92 3.99 -2.47
C ALA A 91 -16.06 4.87 -1.57
N ILE A 92 -15.04 4.27 -0.94
CA ILE A 92 -14.08 5.01 -0.10
C ILE A 92 -12.68 4.75 -0.66
N PRO A 93 -12.04 5.78 -1.26
CA PRO A 93 -10.65 5.69 -1.71
C PRO A 93 -9.70 5.75 -0.51
N VAL A 94 -8.78 4.79 -0.41
CA VAL A 94 -7.80 4.72 0.67
C VAL A 94 -6.38 4.76 0.10
N GLY A 95 -5.57 5.73 0.51
CA GLY A 95 -4.15 5.78 0.16
C GLY A 95 -3.42 4.56 0.74
N THR A 96 -2.66 3.85 -0.09
CA THR A 96 -1.97 2.62 0.36
C THR A 96 -0.99 2.90 1.50
N LEU A 97 -0.21 3.98 1.40
CA LEU A 97 0.73 4.35 2.46
C LEU A 97 -0.01 4.82 3.72
N ASP A 98 -1.12 5.54 3.56
CA ASP A 98 -1.92 6.02 4.68
C ASP A 98 -2.52 4.87 5.49
N ALA A 99 -2.90 3.76 4.83
CA ALA A 99 -3.43 2.57 5.51
C ALA A 99 -2.43 1.98 6.53
N PHE A 100 -1.12 2.14 6.33
CA PHE A 100 -0.13 1.67 7.30
C PHE A 100 -0.21 2.39 8.65
N THR A 101 -0.79 3.59 8.73
CA THR A 101 -1.03 4.28 10.01
C THR A 101 -1.96 3.50 10.94
N LYS A 102 -2.71 2.53 10.40
CA LYS A 102 -3.62 1.65 11.18
C LYS A 102 -2.99 0.28 11.51
N LYS A 103 -1.71 0.07 11.21
CA LYS A 103 -0.97 -1.12 11.62
C LYS A 103 -0.72 -1.10 13.13
N GLU A 104 -0.85 -2.27 13.73
CA GLU A 104 -0.50 -2.44 15.14
C GLU A 104 1.03 -2.60 15.28
N CYS A 105 1.63 -1.74 16.08
CA CYS A 105 3.05 -1.84 16.46
C CYS A 105 3.26 -1.30 17.88
N GLU A 106 4.41 -1.67 18.46
CA GLU A 106 4.78 -1.27 19.82
C GLU A 106 5.58 0.05 19.85
N THR A 107 5.97 0.57 18.68
CA THR A 107 6.76 1.79 18.57
C THR A 107 5.86 2.99 18.31
N ARG A 108 6.34 4.15 18.76
CA ARG A 108 5.65 5.42 18.52
C ARG A 108 5.61 5.82 17.06
N TYR A 109 6.70 5.54 16.34
CA TYR A 109 6.81 5.92 14.93
C TYR A 109 6.68 4.69 14.03
N ILE A 110 6.11 4.91 12.86
CA ILE A 110 6.11 3.92 11.78
C ILE A 110 6.70 4.53 10.52
N SER A 111 7.35 3.71 9.73
CA SER A 111 7.72 4.01 8.36
C SER A 111 7.17 2.92 7.45
N ALA A 112 6.41 3.29 6.43
CA ALA A 112 6.08 2.39 5.35
C ALA A 112 6.99 2.68 4.16
N ILE A 113 7.61 1.64 3.60
CA ILE A 113 8.43 1.70 2.39
C ILE A 113 7.98 0.63 1.41
N LEU A 114 7.47 1.04 0.25
CA LEU A 114 7.12 0.13 -0.82
C LEU A 114 8.16 0.21 -1.93
N ASN A 115 8.56 -0.93 -2.48
CA ASN A 115 9.62 -0.99 -3.46
C ASN A 115 9.22 -0.33 -4.79
N ALA A 116 9.78 0.84 -5.08
CA ALA A 116 9.63 1.52 -6.36
C ALA A 116 10.81 1.28 -7.32
N ARG A 117 11.71 0.33 -6.97
CA ARG A 117 12.93 -0.08 -7.70
C ARG A 117 14.03 0.98 -7.76
N ARG A 118 15.29 0.56 -8.01
CA ARG A 118 16.47 1.42 -8.21
C ARG A 118 16.75 2.37 -7.05
N GLY A 119 16.65 1.90 -5.81
CA GLY A 119 16.86 2.72 -4.61
C GLY A 119 15.72 3.68 -4.28
N GLN A 120 14.67 3.70 -5.10
CA GLN A 120 13.46 4.50 -4.85
C GLN A 120 12.42 3.68 -4.11
N VAL A 121 11.68 4.36 -3.25
CA VAL A 121 10.55 3.82 -2.49
C VAL A 121 9.34 4.75 -2.63
N TYR A 122 8.16 4.20 -2.52
CA TYR A 122 7.04 4.97 -2.02
C TYR A 122 7.15 4.91 -0.51
N GLY A 123 7.40 6.04 0.13
CA GLY A 123 7.78 6.10 1.54
C GLY A 123 6.98 7.11 2.34
N MET A 124 6.81 6.83 3.63
CA MET A 124 6.30 7.78 4.60
C MET A 124 6.92 7.51 5.97
N VAL A 125 6.92 8.53 6.85
CA VAL A 125 7.23 8.42 8.27
C VAL A 125 6.12 9.14 9.05
N TYR A 126 5.58 8.46 10.07
CA TYR A 126 4.41 8.92 10.80
C TYR A 126 4.57 8.78 12.30
N ASP A 127 4.15 9.79 13.07
CA ASP A 127 4.10 9.80 14.53
C ASP A 127 2.68 9.39 14.97
N LEU A 128 2.54 8.18 15.51
CA LEU A 128 1.24 7.64 15.96
C LEU A 128 0.66 8.37 17.18
N GLU A 129 1.51 8.98 18.01
CA GLU A 129 1.03 9.71 19.19
C GLU A 129 0.51 11.11 18.85
N LYS A 130 1.20 11.78 17.92
CA LYS A 130 0.83 13.15 17.50
C LYS A 130 -0.14 13.18 16.32
N ASP A 131 -0.38 12.04 15.68
CA ASP A 131 -1.21 11.91 14.48
C ASP A 131 -0.74 12.81 13.33
N VAL A 132 0.59 12.82 13.06
CA VAL A 132 1.21 13.67 12.03
C VAL A 132 2.26 12.94 11.22
N TYR A 133 2.39 13.33 9.94
CA TYR A 133 3.48 12.89 9.10
C TYR A 133 4.75 13.71 9.36
N LEU A 134 5.87 13.01 9.62
CA LEU A 134 7.22 13.59 9.56
C LEU A 134 7.73 13.58 8.11
N LEU A 135 7.37 12.54 7.34
CA LEU A 135 7.52 12.46 5.90
C LEU A 135 6.19 12.03 5.30
N LYS A 136 5.56 12.90 4.52
CA LYS A 136 4.27 12.59 3.87
C LYS A 136 4.44 11.50 2.81
N PRO A 137 3.37 10.68 2.54
CA PRO A 137 3.35 9.72 1.46
C PRO A 137 3.88 10.32 0.16
N SER A 138 4.98 9.77 -0.38
CA SER A 138 5.64 10.29 -1.58
C SER A 138 6.58 9.27 -2.22
N ALA A 139 6.88 9.48 -3.52
CA ALA A 139 7.91 8.74 -4.21
C ALA A 139 9.27 9.42 -3.98
N VAL A 140 10.14 8.80 -3.19
CA VAL A 140 11.42 9.35 -2.74
C VAL A 140 12.55 8.33 -2.88
N MET A 141 13.78 8.76 -2.71
CA MET A 141 14.89 7.83 -2.52
C MET A 141 14.81 7.22 -1.11
N LEU A 142 15.27 5.96 -0.96
CA LEU A 142 15.32 5.32 0.36
C LEU A 142 16.10 6.18 1.38
N ILE A 143 17.16 6.84 0.91
CA ILE A 143 18.00 7.70 1.75
C ILE A 143 17.23 8.90 2.34
N ASP A 144 16.21 9.41 1.66
CA ASP A 144 15.41 10.52 2.18
C ASP A 144 14.59 10.09 3.40
N VAL A 145 14.09 8.85 3.39
CA VAL A 145 13.41 8.25 4.57
C VAL A 145 14.40 8.10 5.74
N LEU A 146 15.63 7.62 5.46
CA LEU A 146 16.65 7.44 6.49
C LEU A 146 17.14 8.77 7.07
N ASN A 147 17.27 9.80 6.24
CA ASN A 147 17.59 11.15 6.68
C ASN A 147 16.50 11.72 7.60
N CYS A 148 15.24 11.56 7.25
CA CYS A 148 14.11 11.97 8.09
C CYS A 148 14.17 11.30 9.48
N ILE A 149 14.50 10.00 9.54
CA ILE A 149 14.64 9.26 10.79
C ILE A 149 15.81 9.78 11.63
N LYS A 150 16.96 10.02 10.99
CA LYS A 150 18.16 10.55 11.66
C LYS A 150 17.95 11.97 12.18
N GLU A 151 17.40 12.86 11.36
CA GLU A 151 17.15 14.26 11.70
C GLU A 151 16.19 14.43 12.88
N ASN A 152 15.22 13.51 13.02
CA ASN A 152 14.26 13.50 14.12
C ASN A 152 14.72 12.65 15.33
N ASP A 153 15.89 11.98 15.25
CA ASP A 153 16.47 11.10 16.30
C ASP A 153 15.49 10.01 16.79
N ILE A 154 14.77 9.38 15.86
CA ILE A 154 13.70 8.40 16.15
C ILE A 154 14.07 6.95 15.84
N SER A 155 15.34 6.66 15.54
CA SER A 155 15.80 5.33 15.09
C SER A 155 15.47 4.17 16.04
N ASN A 156 15.41 4.44 17.34
CA ASN A 156 15.11 3.43 18.38
C ASN A 156 13.60 3.22 18.62
N GLU A 157 12.76 4.14 18.13
CA GLU A 157 11.32 4.18 18.39
C GLU A 157 10.47 4.00 17.11
N ILE A 158 11.07 3.50 16.04
CA ILE A 158 10.41 3.32 14.75
C ILE A 158 10.35 1.87 14.31
N THR A 159 9.23 1.47 13.71
CA THR A 159 9.07 0.18 13.04
C THR A 159 8.81 0.39 11.56
N PHE A 160 9.58 -0.34 10.73
CA PHE A 160 9.39 -0.36 9.28
C PHE A 160 8.38 -1.41 8.85
N PHE A 161 7.55 -1.04 7.86
CA PHE A 161 6.59 -1.88 7.16
C PHE A 161 6.81 -1.79 5.64
N GLY A 162 6.19 -2.71 4.89
CA GLY A 162 6.19 -2.73 3.43
C GLY A 162 7.23 -3.65 2.81
N ASP A 163 7.04 -3.99 1.54
CA ASP A 163 7.90 -4.88 0.75
C ASP A 163 9.27 -4.26 0.38
N GLY A 164 9.46 -2.98 0.64
CA GLY A 164 10.78 -2.34 0.59
C GLY A 164 11.78 -2.96 1.58
N ILE A 165 11.30 -3.56 2.67
CA ILE A 165 12.15 -4.30 3.63
C ILE A 165 12.82 -5.48 2.91
N ASP A 166 12.04 -6.32 2.22
CA ASP A 166 12.56 -7.48 1.48
C ASP A 166 13.51 -7.07 0.36
N ALA A 167 13.26 -5.92 -0.25
CA ALA A 167 14.05 -5.41 -1.35
C ALA A 167 15.40 -4.83 -0.91
N TYR A 168 15.45 -4.11 0.22
CA TYR A 168 16.58 -3.28 0.57
C TYR A 168 17.25 -3.65 1.90
N PHE A 169 16.52 -4.15 2.90
CA PHE A 169 17.06 -4.43 4.22
C PHE A 169 17.47 -5.90 4.41
N GLU A 170 16.77 -6.83 3.77
CA GLU A 170 17.08 -8.27 3.86
C GLU A 170 18.13 -8.73 2.83
N LYS A 171 18.59 -7.84 1.95
CA LYS A 171 19.59 -8.14 0.92
C LYS A 171 20.87 -7.38 1.18
N ASP A 172 21.99 -8.03 0.87
CA ASP A 172 23.31 -7.40 0.92
C ASP A 172 23.57 -6.71 -0.44
N LEU A 173 23.11 -5.47 -0.55
CA LEU A 173 23.20 -4.69 -1.77
C LEU A 173 24.33 -3.65 -1.65
N PRO A 174 25.15 -3.46 -2.71
CA PRO A 174 26.16 -2.40 -2.73
C PRO A 174 25.52 -1.02 -2.88
N ALA A 175 26.22 0.04 -2.42
CA ALA A 175 25.77 1.43 -2.50
C ALA A 175 25.23 1.82 -3.89
N LYS A 176 25.92 1.41 -4.96
CA LYS A 176 25.52 1.68 -6.35
C LYS A 176 24.14 1.08 -6.70
N ALA A 177 23.82 -0.11 -6.18
CA ALA A 177 22.52 -0.75 -6.43
C ALA A 177 21.38 -0.04 -5.71
N LEU A 178 21.70 0.66 -4.60
CA LEU A 178 20.77 1.49 -3.83
C LEU A 178 20.70 2.93 -4.36
N GLY A 179 21.56 3.31 -5.32
CA GLY A 179 21.67 4.68 -5.81
C GLY A 179 22.24 5.65 -4.78
N MET A 180 23.05 5.14 -3.85
CA MET A 180 23.62 5.89 -2.73
C MET A 180 25.10 6.25 -2.98
N THR A 181 25.53 7.40 -2.48
CA THR A 181 26.94 7.75 -2.27
C THR A 181 27.53 6.94 -1.10
N ASP A 182 28.85 6.93 -0.95
CA ASP A 182 29.52 6.21 0.15
C ASP A 182 29.06 6.70 1.53
N ASN A 183 28.87 8.00 1.72
CA ASN A 183 28.38 8.57 2.98
C ASN A 183 26.94 8.17 3.28
N GLU A 184 26.06 8.17 2.27
CA GLU A 184 24.67 7.72 2.40
C GLU A 184 24.60 6.22 2.69
N TYR A 185 25.50 5.45 2.11
CA TYR A 185 25.60 4.02 2.38
C TYR A 185 26.09 3.72 3.81
N GLN A 186 26.98 4.54 4.35
CA GLN A 186 27.36 4.46 5.76
C GLN A 186 26.16 4.73 6.68
N LEU A 187 25.34 5.74 6.36
CA LEU A 187 24.09 6.00 7.08
C LEU A 187 23.12 4.82 6.98
N PHE A 188 22.88 4.30 5.79
CA PHE A 188 22.05 3.11 5.58
C PHE A 188 22.52 1.94 6.47
N ASN A 189 23.82 1.63 6.47
CA ASN A 189 24.38 0.55 7.28
C ASN A 189 24.27 0.82 8.80
N SER A 190 24.38 2.06 9.23
CA SER A 190 24.21 2.43 10.65
C SER A 190 22.78 2.26 11.14
N LEU A 191 21.80 2.38 10.23
CA LEU A 191 20.37 2.27 10.49
C LEU A 191 19.77 0.92 10.02
N LYS A 192 20.57 0.03 9.40
CA LYS A 192 20.09 -1.25 8.84
C LYS A 192 19.43 -2.18 9.88
N ASN A 193 19.79 -2.03 11.15
CA ASN A 193 19.28 -2.84 12.25
C ASN A 193 18.04 -2.22 12.93
N ILE A 194 17.40 -1.24 12.31
CA ILE A 194 16.13 -0.68 12.78
C ILE A 194 15.07 -1.79 12.86
N ARG A 195 14.15 -1.67 13.80
CA ARG A 195 13.05 -2.61 13.97
C ARG A 195 12.21 -2.70 12.68
N THR A 196 12.04 -3.92 12.19
CA THR A 196 11.18 -4.24 11.03
C THR A 196 10.04 -5.14 11.47
N ALA A 197 8.86 -4.95 10.89
CA ALA A 197 7.72 -5.82 11.12
C ALA A 197 8.00 -7.24 10.57
N SER A 198 7.44 -8.27 11.22
CA SER A 198 7.56 -9.65 10.76
C SER A 198 6.92 -9.83 9.37
N LYS A 199 7.30 -10.91 8.66
CA LYS A 199 6.78 -11.18 7.30
C LYS A 199 5.26 -11.25 7.25
N GLU A 200 4.61 -11.74 8.29
CA GLU A 200 3.17 -11.88 8.39
C GLU A 200 2.45 -10.52 8.53
N LYS A 201 3.15 -9.50 9.06
CA LYS A 201 2.56 -8.19 9.40
C LYS A 201 3.04 -7.04 8.53
N ARG A 202 4.15 -7.20 7.79
CA ARG A 202 4.80 -6.08 7.10
C ARG A 202 4.09 -5.56 5.87
N TYR A 203 3.32 -6.41 5.17
CA TYR A 203 2.73 -6.04 3.89
C TYR A 203 1.42 -5.25 4.05
N GLN A 204 0.97 -4.67 2.95
CA GLN A 204 -0.34 -4.06 2.82
C GLN A 204 -1.44 -5.09 3.14
N ASP A 205 -2.51 -4.67 3.80
CA ASP A 205 -3.65 -5.54 4.10
C ASP A 205 -4.98 -4.79 4.15
N ALA A 206 -6.05 -5.51 3.82
CA ALA A 206 -7.40 -4.97 3.79
C ALA A 206 -7.95 -4.62 5.18
N ASN A 207 -7.41 -5.16 6.27
CA ASN A 207 -7.83 -4.79 7.62
C ASN A 207 -7.40 -3.35 7.95
N SER A 208 -6.16 -2.97 7.59
CA SER A 208 -5.67 -1.60 7.73
C SER A 208 -6.45 -0.63 6.84
N VAL A 209 -6.76 -1.04 5.60
CA VAL A 209 -7.63 -0.28 4.67
C VAL A 209 -9.01 -0.08 5.28
N ALA A 210 -9.63 -1.14 5.79
CA ALA A 210 -10.95 -1.09 6.41
C ALA A 210 -11.00 -0.15 7.62
N LYS A 211 -10.01 -0.24 8.51
CA LYS A 211 -9.90 0.64 9.69
C LYS A 211 -9.79 2.12 9.27
N LEU A 212 -8.92 2.44 8.31
CA LEU A 212 -8.77 3.82 7.85
C LEU A 212 -10.03 4.32 7.11
N ALA A 213 -10.68 3.47 6.33
CA ALA A 213 -11.89 3.83 5.60
C ALA A 213 -13.03 4.33 6.51
N THR A 214 -13.07 3.95 7.79
CA THR A 214 -14.07 4.47 8.73
C THR A 214 -13.86 5.94 9.11
N GLU A 215 -12.76 6.54 8.69
CA GLU A 215 -12.35 7.92 9.01
C GLU A 215 -12.31 8.82 7.78
N LEU A 216 -12.53 8.25 6.58
CA LEU A 216 -12.43 8.95 5.30
C LEU A 216 -13.82 9.23 4.71
N ASP A 217 -13.86 10.23 3.86
CA ASP A 217 -15.05 10.60 3.12
C ASP A 217 -15.33 9.58 2.00
N GLU A 218 -16.62 9.31 1.77
CA GLU A 218 -17.10 8.51 0.66
C GLU A 218 -17.15 9.32 -0.65
N CYS A 219 -17.06 8.64 -1.76
CA CYS A 219 -17.21 9.22 -3.09
C CYS A 219 -18.15 8.38 -3.96
N ASN A 220 -18.56 8.95 -5.10
CA ASN A 220 -19.20 8.14 -6.13
C ASN A 220 -18.20 7.12 -6.70
N TYR A 221 -18.66 5.91 -7.04
CA TYR A 221 -17.80 4.89 -7.64
C TYR A 221 -17.09 5.34 -8.93
N LEU A 222 -17.63 6.33 -9.65
CA LEU A 222 -16.97 6.92 -10.82
C LEU A 222 -15.70 7.70 -10.46
N ASP A 223 -15.66 8.26 -9.25
CA ASP A 223 -14.55 9.05 -8.73
C ASP A 223 -13.51 8.18 -8.00
N LEU A 224 -13.78 6.88 -7.81
CA LEU A 224 -12.79 5.92 -7.31
C LEU A 224 -11.78 5.61 -8.42
N ILE A 225 -10.68 6.35 -8.47
CA ILE A 225 -9.64 6.25 -9.50
C ILE A 225 -8.29 5.88 -8.91
N PRO A 226 -7.42 5.16 -9.66
CA PRO A 226 -6.06 4.87 -9.23
C PRO A 226 -5.24 6.15 -9.00
N GLU A 227 -4.47 6.18 -7.91
CA GLU A 227 -3.48 7.21 -7.65
C GLU A 227 -2.08 6.71 -8.02
N TYR A 228 -1.46 7.36 -8.99
CA TYR A 228 -0.11 7.04 -9.43
C TYR A 228 0.86 8.11 -8.97
N MET A 229 1.65 7.84 -7.92
CA MET A 229 2.72 8.74 -7.46
C MET A 229 3.90 8.82 -8.46
N ARG A 230 3.94 7.93 -9.45
CA ARG A 230 4.92 7.93 -10.55
C ARG A 230 4.21 7.66 -11.86
N GLN A 231 4.67 8.34 -12.91
CA GLN A 231 4.26 8.01 -14.28
C GLN A 231 4.60 6.56 -14.63
N ALA A 232 3.77 5.94 -15.45
CA ALA A 232 4.04 4.60 -15.97
C ALA A 232 5.41 4.59 -16.69
N GLU A 233 6.17 3.48 -16.56
CA GLU A 233 7.49 3.38 -17.19
C GLU A 233 7.46 3.63 -18.70
N ALA A 234 6.37 3.25 -19.36
CA ALA A 234 6.15 3.49 -20.77
C ALA A 234 5.99 4.98 -21.12
N GLU A 235 5.28 5.74 -20.28
CA GLU A 235 5.11 7.19 -20.46
C GLU A 235 6.45 7.91 -20.23
N ARG A 236 7.17 7.55 -19.18
CA ARG A 236 8.49 8.11 -18.89
C ARG A 236 9.51 7.82 -20.01
N LYS A 237 9.52 6.59 -20.55
CA LYS A 237 10.39 6.24 -21.70
C LYS A 237 9.99 6.96 -22.97
N LEU A 238 8.71 7.25 -23.15
CA LEU A 238 8.22 8.03 -24.27
C LEU A 238 8.69 9.49 -24.19
N GLU A 239 8.54 10.10 -23.02
CA GLU A 239 9.00 11.49 -22.76
C GLU A 239 10.53 11.62 -22.85
N ALA A 240 11.27 10.59 -22.40
CA ALA A 240 12.73 10.52 -22.53
C ALA A 240 13.21 10.24 -23.97
N GLY A 241 12.28 10.00 -24.93
CA GLY A 241 12.63 9.65 -26.31
C GLY A 241 13.23 8.25 -26.48
N GLU A 242 13.18 7.42 -25.43
CA GLU A 242 13.69 6.05 -25.45
C GLU A 242 12.73 5.07 -26.15
N LEU A 243 11.45 5.42 -26.33
CA LEU A 243 10.47 4.66 -27.10
C LEU A 243 10.19 5.32 -28.44
N ASN A 244 10.58 4.65 -29.52
CA ASN A 244 10.29 5.09 -30.87
C ASN A 244 8.96 4.49 -31.34
N ILE A 245 7.86 5.23 -31.18
CA ILE A 245 6.49 4.79 -31.57
C ILE A 245 6.42 4.54 -33.09
N LYS A 246 7.29 5.13 -33.91
CA LYS A 246 7.27 4.93 -35.37
C LYS A 246 7.63 3.52 -35.84
N SER A 247 8.18 2.66 -34.95
CA SER A 247 8.52 1.28 -35.29
C SER A 247 7.43 0.25 -34.97
N MET A 248 6.36 0.63 -34.26
CA MET A 248 5.19 -0.25 -34.03
C MET A 248 4.22 -0.17 -35.23
N LYS A 249 4.62 -0.73 -36.37
CA LYS A 249 3.63 -1.10 -37.38
C LYS A 249 2.82 -2.28 -36.83
N VAL A 250 1.55 -2.01 -36.58
CA VAL A 250 0.53 -3.06 -36.34
C VAL A 250 0.65 -4.06 -37.50
N LYS A 251 1.00 -5.30 -37.18
CA LYS A 251 0.85 -6.44 -38.07
C LYS A 251 -0.51 -7.05 -37.86
#